data_b2a41c8c4d01e3551f015b3f8e0fd3a3
#
_entry.id   b2a41c8c4d01e3551f015b3f8e0fd3a3
#
_cell.length_a   1.000
_cell.length_b   1.000
_cell.length_c   1.000
_cell.angle_alpha   90.00
_cell.angle_beta   90.00
_cell.angle_gamma   90.00
#
_symmetry.space_group_name_H-M   'P 1'
#
loop_
_entity.id
_entity.type
_entity.pdbx_description
1 polymer ?
#
loop_
_entity_poly.entity_id
_entity_poly.type
_entity_poly.pdbx_seq_one_letter_code
_entity_poly.pdbx_strand_id
1 'polypeptide(L)'
;MIHLIETVYRFLWGDLFVLPIAGGVGISLMVVLLLTAGVFFTLRTRLLPVRLFRDMISAVCEKNQSRDSLSSFQTLIVSTATRVGMGNLVGVVAAVSAGGAGAVFWMWVTALLGASTAFVESTLAQKYRQPDPLYGGQRGGPAYYIHMWAERKRKKPLRRSVVAVLFALSGLICWCGISQVISNSVSSAFKNAFHIPPIATTVALVVLAAVIVLRKNATVKSLDVIVPVMAVCYFVMTLYVIATNITRLPAVLGSIFSEAFGLRQVAAGGFGAVLMNGIKRGLFSNEAGSGSAPCAAAAADCDDPVKMGLVQALGVLIDTIVICSCTAFVMLLAPESVTAGLTGMDLLQAAVQYHLGSFGVIFIAVTLALFSFSTFIGILFYARSNVAYLFGDRWLWQTLYKVLALGMLLVGGVQAYTVVWDLGDVGIGLMTIFNLIALYPLSGEAIEALRDYERRTHLEH
;
A
#
# COMPACT_ATOMS: atom_id res chain seq x y z
N MET A 1 22.58 10.94 -9.47
CA MET A 1 21.56 10.21 -8.69
C MET A 1 20.17 10.48 -9.26
N ILE A 2 19.71 11.72 -9.35
CA ILE A 2 18.37 12.07 -9.88
C ILE A 2 18.17 11.50 -11.28
N HIS A 3 19.08 11.69 -12.20
CA HIS A 3 19.00 11.15 -13.57
C HIS A 3 18.86 9.61 -13.63
N LEU A 4 19.50 8.89 -12.70
CA LEU A 4 19.33 7.43 -12.61
C LEU A 4 17.93 7.06 -12.15
N ILE A 5 17.38 7.75 -11.16
CA ILE A 5 16.01 7.56 -10.67
C ILE A 5 15.02 7.82 -11.79
N GLU A 6 15.14 8.93 -12.51
CA GLU A 6 14.31 9.25 -13.66
C GLU A 6 14.37 8.20 -14.77
N THR A 7 15.57 7.70 -15.07
CA THR A 7 15.75 6.66 -16.09
C THR A 7 15.05 5.37 -15.70
N VAL A 8 15.21 4.92 -14.45
CA VAL A 8 14.55 3.73 -13.93
C VAL A 8 13.03 3.96 -13.83
N TYR A 9 12.60 5.13 -13.39
CA TYR A 9 11.19 5.51 -13.35
C TYR A 9 10.54 5.41 -14.75
N ARG A 10 11.17 6.00 -15.78
CA ARG A 10 10.69 5.93 -17.16
C ARG A 10 10.65 4.50 -17.69
N PHE A 11 11.61 3.67 -17.33
CA PHE A 11 11.60 2.25 -17.72
C PHE A 11 10.43 1.48 -17.09
N LEU A 12 10.09 1.76 -15.83
CA LEU A 12 9.02 1.07 -15.11
C LEU A 12 7.63 1.60 -15.45
N TRP A 13 7.48 2.92 -15.41
CA TRP A 13 6.20 3.63 -15.47
C TRP A 13 5.99 4.46 -16.73
N GLY A 14 7.03 4.62 -17.56
CA GLY A 14 6.90 5.24 -18.88
C GLY A 14 6.25 4.31 -19.87
N ASP A 15 5.88 4.85 -21.03
CA ASP A 15 5.21 4.11 -22.09
C ASP A 15 6.16 3.08 -22.71
N LEU A 16 5.87 1.81 -22.49
CA LEU A 16 6.59 0.68 -23.11
C LEU A 16 6.20 0.57 -24.59
N PHE A 17 4.92 0.75 -24.88
CA PHE A 17 4.36 0.84 -26.22
C PHE A 17 3.11 1.71 -26.20
N VAL A 18 2.80 2.29 -27.35
CA VAL A 18 1.62 3.12 -27.53
C VAL A 18 0.63 2.37 -28.43
N LEU A 19 -0.54 2.04 -27.91
CA LEU A 19 -1.62 1.46 -28.69
C LEU A 19 -2.26 2.56 -29.56
N PRO A 20 -2.51 2.33 -30.85
CA PRO A 20 -3.14 3.30 -31.75
C PRO A 20 -4.67 3.40 -31.55
N ILE A 21 -5.12 3.47 -30.31
CA ILE A 21 -6.53 3.55 -29.92
C ILE A 21 -6.77 4.96 -29.36
N ALA A 22 -7.83 5.63 -29.78
CA ALA A 22 -8.31 6.89 -29.21
C ALA A 22 -7.23 7.99 -28.98
N GLY A 23 -6.31 8.19 -29.92
CA GLY A 23 -5.28 9.23 -29.84
C GLY A 23 -3.93 8.76 -29.27
N GLY A 24 -3.74 7.47 -29.09
CA GLY A 24 -2.51 6.88 -28.57
C GLY A 24 -2.59 6.62 -27.06
N VAL A 25 -2.65 5.33 -26.67
CA VAL A 25 -2.68 4.92 -25.27
C VAL A 25 -1.32 4.36 -24.90
N GLY A 26 -0.55 5.10 -24.11
CA GLY A 26 0.70 4.62 -23.53
C GLY A 26 0.45 3.55 -22.46
N ILE A 27 1.10 2.40 -22.56
CA ILE A 27 1.03 1.33 -21.57
C ILE A 27 2.42 1.07 -21.01
N SER A 28 2.55 1.20 -19.69
CA SER A 28 3.82 0.97 -18.98
C SER A 28 4.06 -0.52 -18.72
N LEU A 29 5.34 -0.87 -18.55
CA LEU A 29 5.76 -2.21 -18.13
C LEU A 29 5.02 -2.68 -16.87
N MET A 30 4.91 -1.81 -15.87
CA MET A 30 4.30 -2.15 -14.59
C MET A 30 2.79 -2.41 -14.72
N VAL A 31 2.08 -1.66 -15.57
CA VAL A 31 0.66 -1.89 -15.85
C VAL A 31 0.45 -3.30 -16.42
N VAL A 32 1.27 -3.69 -17.41
CA VAL A 32 1.19 -5.04 -18.02
C VAL A 32 1.47 -6.11 -16.96
N LEU A 33 2.54 -5.98 -16.19
CA LEU A 33 2.93 -6.98 -15.19
C LEU A 33 1.88 -7.14 -14.10
N LEU A 34 1.33 -6.04 -13.58
CA LEU A 34 0.35 -6.08 -12.51
C LEU A 34 -0.99 -6.65 -12.95
N LEU A 35 -1.49 -6.23 -14.11
CA LEU A 35 -2.75 -6.75 -14.64
C LEU A 35 -2.62 -8.24 -15.00
N THR A 36 -1.55 -8.64 -15.67
CA THR A 36 -1.34 -10.04 -16.02
C THR A 36 -1.17 -10.92 -14.79
N ALA A 37 -0.41 -10.47 -13.77
CA ALA A 37 -0.27 -11.18 -12.51
C ALA A 37 -1.61 -11.28 -11.77
N GLY A 38 -2.34 -10.18 -11.66
CA GLY A 38 -3.64 -10.14 -11.01
C GLY A 38 -4.65 -11.09 -11.66
N VAL A 39 -4.76 -11.05 -13.00
CA VAL A 39 -5.63 -11.98 -13.76
C VAL A 39 -5.16 -13.43 -13.56
N PHE A 40 -3.87 -13.70 -13.72
CA PHE A 40 -3.32 -15.04 -13.55
C PHE A 40 -3.63 -15.64 -12.17
N PHE A 41 -3.36 -14.91 -11.09
CA PHE A 41 -3.63 -15.41 -9.75
C PHE A 41 -5.13 -15.49 -9.45
N THR A 42 -5.95 -14.56 -9.95
CA THR A 42 -7.41 -14.61 -9.80
C THR A 42 -8.00 -15.85 -10.46
N LEU A 43 -7.56 -16.20 -11.66
CA LEU A 43 -7.98 -17.41 -12.36
C LEU A 43 -7.48 -18.68 -11.63
N ARG A 44 -6.20 -18.69 -11.23
CA ARG A 44 -5.59 -19.83 -10.52
C ARG A 44 -6.24 -20.11 -9.17
N THR A 45 -6.68 -19.08 -8.46
CA THR A 45 -7.40 -19.18 -7.18
C THR A 45 -8.93 -19.28 -7.33
N ARG A 46 -9.44 -19.39 -8.58
CA ARG A 46 -10.86 -19.52 -8.90
C ARG A 46 -11.71 -18.39 -8.33
N LEU A 47 -11.36 -17.13 -8.63
CA LEU A 47 -12.07 -15.95 -8.15
C LEU A 47 -12.17 -15.89 -6.61
N LEU A 48 -11.06 -16.16 -5.93
CA LEU A 48 -10.96 -16.22 -4.46
C LEU A 48 -11.67 -15.05 -3.73
N PRO A 49 -11.52 -13.76 -4.15
CA PRO A 49 -12.15 -12.65 -3.45
C PRO A 49 -13.69 -12.74 -3.37
N VAL A 50 -14.30 -13.41 -4.33
CA VAL A 50 -15.76 -13.59 -4.38
C VAL A 50 -16.17 -14.87 -3.66
N ARG A 51 -15.51 -15.97 -3.99
CA ARG A 51 -15.87 -17.31 -3.53
C ARG A 51 -15.62 -17.54 -2.05
N LEU A 52 -14.52 -17.03 -1.51
CA LEU A 52 -14.10 -17.21 -0.13
C LEU A 52 -14.26 -15.93 0.72
N PHE A 53 -15.17 -15.03 0.34
CA PHE A 53 -15.37 -13.78 1.07
C PHE A 53 -15.79 -14.00 2.54
N ARG A 54 -16.64 -15.02 2.79
CA ARG A 54 -17.05 -15.40 4.16
C ARG A 54 -15.88 -15.93 4.98
N ASP A 55 -15.03 -16.76 4.36
CA ASP A 55 -13.84 -17.33 5.00
C ASP A 55 -12.81 -16.24 5.34
N MET A 56 -12.70 -15.20 4.49
CA MET A 56 -11.84 -14.03 4.79
C MET A 56 -12.29 -13.32 6.06
N ILE A 57 -13.61 -13.11 6.25
CA ILE A 57 -14.16 -12.48 7.45
C ILE A 57 -13.97 -13.39 8.66
N SER A 58 -14.24 -14.69 8.53
CA SER A 58 -14.07 -15.67 9.60
C SER A 58 -12.63 -15.74 10.08
N ALA A 59 -11.65 -15.75 9.16
CA ALA A 59 -10.23 -15.81 9.47
C ALA A 59 -9.75 -14.59 10.30
N VAL A 60 -10.38 -13.42 10.14
CA VAL A 60 -10.07 -12.23 10.94
C VAL A 60 -10.62 -12.33 12.36
N CYS A 61 -11.79 -12.93 12.52
CA CYS A 61 -12.48 -13.04 13.81
C CYS A 61 -11.92 -14.15 14.72
N GLU A 62 -11.04 -15.01 14.20
CA GLU A 62 -10.47 -16.12 14.95
C GLU A 62 -9.50 -15.65 16.03
N LYS A 63 -9.69 -16.15 17.26
CA LYS A 63 -8.83 -15.80 18.42
C LYS A 63 -7.64 -16.73 18.48
N ASN A 64 -6.42 -16.18 18.45
CA ASN A 64 -5.19 -16.94 18.64
C ASN A 64 -4.93 -17.27 20.11
N GLN A 65 -4.24 -18.39 20.35
CA GLN A 65 -4.01 -18.94 21.69
C GLN A 65 -2.65 -18.51 22.30
N SER A 66 -1.72 -17.91 21.55
CA SER A 66 -0.40 -17.56 22.06
C SER A 66 -0.27 -16.10 22.49
N ARG A 67 0.41 -15.87 23.63
CA ARG A 67 0.58 -14.53 24.25
C ARG A 67 1.68 -13.67 23.60
N ASP A 68 2.61 -14.25 22.85
CA ASP A 68 3.85 -13.57 22.41
C ASP A 68 3.87 -13.23 20.91
N SER A 69 2.83 -13.56 20.16
CA SER A 69 2.73 -13.35 18.71
C SER A 69 1.51 -12.47 18.35
N LEU A 70 1.54 -11.88 17.15
CA LEU A 70 0.42 -11.10 16.65
C LEU A 70 -0.76 -12.03 16.32
N SER A 71 -1.95 -11.69 16.79
CA SER A 71 -3.19 -12.38 16.38
C SER A 71 -3.52 -12.09 14.91
N SER A 72 -4.39 -12.88 14.28
CA SER A 72 -4.87 -12.63 12.90
C SER A 72 -5.47 -11.23 12.76
N PHE A 73 -6.24 -10.78 13.75
CA PHE A 73 -6.80 -9.43 13.81
C PHE A 73 -5.70 -8.36 13.97
N GLN A 74 -4.72 -8.56 14.85
CA GLN A 74 -3.60 -7.64 15.00
C GLN A 74 -2.74 -7.58 13.74
N THR A 75 -2.56 -8.68 13.06
CA THR A 75 -1.82 -8.71 11.78
C THR A 75 -2.59 -8.01 10.68
N LEU A 76 -3.92 -8.17 10.63
CA LEU A 76 -4.74 -7.34 9.75
C LEU A 76 -4.57 -5.86 10.08
N ILE A 77 -4.63 -5.48 11.36
CA ILE A 77 -4.43 -4.08 11.77
C ILE A 77 -3.03 -3.58 11.39
N VAL A 78 -1.97 -4.35 11.64
CA VAL A 78 -0.60 -3.94 11.26
C VAL A 78 -0.46 -3.78 9.75
N SER A 79 -0.94 -4.75 8.98
CA SER A 79 -0.93 -4.64 7.52
C SER A 79 -1.92 -3.59 7.00
N THR A 80 -3.04 -3.39 7.70
CA THR A 80 -4.01 -2.34 7.41
C THR A 80 -3.49 -0.96 7.85
N ALA A 81 -2.71 -0.87 8.93
CA ALA A 81 -2.10 0.38 9.38
C ALA A 81 -1.05 0.95 8.42
N THR A 82 -0.42 0.09 7.61
CA THR A 82 0.44 0.54 6.52
C THR A 82 -0.35 0.83 5.25
N ARG A 83 -1.39 0.06 4.98
CA ARG A 83 -2.32 0.24 3.85
C ARG A 83 -3.34 1.35 4.13
N VAL A 84 -4.18 1.20 5.17
CA VAL A 84 -5.10 2.26 5.63
C VAL A 84 -4.27 3.31 6.37
N GLY A 85 -3.63 4.14 5.61
CA GLY A 85 -2.71 5.14 6.07
C GLY A 85 -2.65 6.31 5.10
N MET A 86 -1.47 6.83 4.94
CA MET A 86 -1.21 7.91 4.01
C MET A 86 -1.64 7.59 2.57
N GLY A 87 -1.45 6.34 2.12
CA GLY A 87 -1.78 5.90 0.75
C GLY A 87 -3.23 6.16 0.36
N ASN A 88 -4.17 5.95 1.28
CA ASN A 88 -5.61 6.15 1.03
C ASN A 88 -6.03 7.61 0.91
N LEU A 89 -5.28 8.53 1.50
CA LEU A 89 -5.49 9.96 1.35
C LEU A 89 -4.66 10.48 0.18
N VAL A 90 -3.36 10.52 0.33
CA VAL A 90 -2.43 11.17 -0.60
C VAL A 90 -2.32 10.42 -1.93
N GLY A 91 -2.36 9.07 -1.89
CA GLY A 91 -2.34 8.24 -3.10
C GLY A 91 -3.59 8.45 -3.96
N VAL A 92 -4.78 8.49 -3.35
CA VAL A 92 -6.04 8.76 -4.07
C VAL A 92 -6.09 10.17 -4.62
N VAL A 93 -5.62 11.15 -3.84
CA VAL A 93 -5.47 12.54 -4.33
C VAL A 93 -4.58 12.58 -5.56
N ALA A 94 -3.44 11.91 -5.53
CA ALA A 94 -2.53 11.83 -6.68
C ALA A 94 -3.17 11.11 -7.89
N ALA A 95 -3.98 10.05 -7.64
CA ALA A 95 -4.71 9.37 -8.71
C ALA A 95 -5.73 10.27 -9.38
N VAL A 96 -6.58 10.93 -8.59
CA VAL A 96 -7.66 11.79 -9.09
C VAL A 96 -7.11 13.05 -9.75
N SER A 97 -6.08 13.70 -9.19
CA SER A 97 -5.49 14.90 -9.77
C SER A 97 -4.79 14.66 -11.11
N ALA A 98 -4.18 13.50 -11.31
CA ALA A 98 -3.44 13.16 -12.52
C ALA A 98 -4.24 12.32 -13.53
N GLY A 99 -5.22 11.52 -13.07
CA GLY A 99 -5.98 10.59 -13.89
C GLY A 99 -7.51 10.86 -13.91
N GLY A 100 -8.00 11.90 -13.24
CA GLY A 100 -9.43 12.19 -13.16
C GLY A 100 -10.22 11.16 -12.35
N ALA A 101 -11.56 11.24 -12.45
CA ALA A 101 -12.46 10.32 -11.74
C ALA A 101 -12.28 8.86 -12.20
N GLY A 102 -11.97 8.63 -13.48
CA GLY A 102 -11.77 7.29 -14.03
C GLY A 102 -10.62 6.51 -13.39
N ALA A 103 -9.62 7.18 -12.82
CA ALA A 103 -8.53 6.52 -12.10
C ALA A 103 -9.03 5.70 -10.91
N VAL A 104 -10.13 6.12 -10.25
CA VAL A 104 -10.76 5.40 -9.14
C VAL A 104 -11.26 4.03 -9.57
N PHE A 105 -11.85 3.91 -10.76
CA PHE A 105 -12.26 2.63 -11.32
C PHE A 105 -11.08 1.67 -11.44
N TRP A 106 -9.95 2.13 -11.97
CA TRP A 106 -8.76 1.29 -12.13
C TRP A 106 -8.10 0.95 -10.80
N MET A 107 -8.23 1.80 -9.77
CA MET A 107 -7.88 1.42 -8.39
C MET A 107 -8.75 0.25 -7.89
N TRP A 108 -10.07 0.26 -8.14
CA TRP A 108 -10.95 -0.86 -7.78
C TRP A 108 -10.56 -2.15 -8.52
N VAL A 109 -10.25 -2.06 -9.81
CA VAL A 109 -9.79 -3.21 -10.59
C VAL A 109 -8.50 -3.79 -10.00
N THR A 110 -7.53 -2.94 -9.63
CA THR A 110 -6.28 -3.42 -8.99
C THR A 110 -6.55 -4.07 -7.63
N ALA A 111 -7.52 -3.61 -6.86
CA ALA A 111 -7.88 -4.26 -5.60
C ALA A 111 -8.52 -5.64 -5.80
N LEU A 112 -9.47 -5.75 -6.72
CA LEU A 112 -10.15 -7.02 -7.00
C LEU A 112 -9.19 -8.09 -7.53
N LEU A 113 -8.34 -7.71 -8.47
CA LEU A 113 -7.31 -8.60 -9.02
C LEU A 113 -6.16 -8.82 -8.02
N GLY A 114 -5.74 -7.75 -7.36
CA GLY A 114 -4.64 -7.76 -6.40
C GLY A 114 -4.92 -8.60 -5.15
N ALA A 115 -6.17 -8.71 -4.72
CA ALA A 115 -6.53 -9.53 -3.56
C ALA A 115 -6.09 -10.99 -3.71
N SER A 116 -6.21 -11.56 -4.90
CA SER A 116 -5.71 -12.92 -5.19
C SER A 116 -4.18 -13.00 -5.18
N THR A 117 -3.51 -11.94 -5.63
CA THR A 117 -2.04 -11.84 -5.56
C THR A 117 -1.57 -11.74 -4.11
N ALA A 118 -2.21 -10.88 -3.31
CA ALA A 118 -1.93 -10.71 -1.88
C ALA A 118 -2.15 -12.00 -1.08
N PHE A 119 -3.17 -12.79 -1.46
CA PHE A 119 -3.38 -14.13 -0.91
C PHE A 119 -2.16 -15.03 -1.13
N VAL A 120 -1.71 -15.15 -2.40
CA VAL A 120 -0.61 -16.05 -2.77
C VAL A 120 0.69 -15.63 -2.07
N GLU A 121 1.07 -14.36 -2.14
CA GLU A 121 2.32 -13.86 -1.55
C GLU A 121 2.34 -13.99 -0.02
N SER A 122 1.20 -13.79 0.65
CA SER A 122 1.12 -13.86 2.10
C SER A 122 1.06 -15.30 2.63
N THR A 123 0.40 -16.18 1.89
CA THR A 123 0.43 -17.63 2.17
C THR A 123 1.87 -18.18 2.06
N LEU A 124 2.61 -17.79 1.01
CA LEU A 124 4.01 -18.15 0.86
C LEU A 124 4.89 -17.57 1.98
N ALA A 125 4.65 -16.32 2.37
CA ALA A 125 5.41 -15.68 3.44
C ALA A 125 5.25 -16.40 4.78
N GLN A 126 4.05 -16.88 5.10
CA GLN A 126 3.79 -17.74 6.26
C GLN A 126 4.47 -19.09 6.15
N LYS A 127 4.44 -19.72 4.98
CA LYS A 127 5.06 -21.03 4.74
C LYS A 127 6.58 -20.99 4.89
N TYR A 128 7.20 -19.85 4.55
CA TYR A 128 8.65 -19.64 4.53
C TYR A 128 9.16 -18.72 5.64
N ARG A 129 8.37 -18.51 6.69
CA ARG A 129 8.78 -17.72 7.86
C ARG A 129 9.91 -18.37 8.64
N GLN A 130 10.69 -17.55 9.33
CA GLN A 130 11.83 -17.95 10.14
C GLN A 130 11.78 -17.25 11.50
N PRO A 131 12.36 -17.83 12.57
CA PRO A 131 12.49 -17.14 13.85
C PRO A 131 13.23 -15.80 13.74
N ASP A 132 12.77 -14.81 14.48
CA ASP A 132 13.43 -13.50 14.57
C ASP A 132 14.22 -13.38 15.87
N PRO A 133 15.56 -13.52 15.84
CA PRO A 133 16.38 -13.51 17.05
C PRO A 133 16.51 -12.12 17.70
N LEU A 134 16.21 -11.02 16.98
CA LEU A 134 16.31 -9.67 17.52
C LEU A 134 15.02 -9.18 18.19
N TYR A 135 13.88 -9.44 17.56
CA TYR A 135 12.58 -8.94 18.00
C TYR A 135 11.71 -10.01 18.67
N GLY A 136 12.11 -11.28 18.59
CA GLY A 136 11.29 -12.41 18.97
C GLY A 136 10.18 -12.72 17.96
N GLY A 137 9.52 -13.87 18.12
CA GLY A 137 8.49 -14.33 17.19
C GLY A 137 9.05 -14.76 15.83
N GLN A 138 8.32 -14.45 14.77
CA GLN A 138 8.66 -14.87 13.40
C GLN A 138 8.91 -13.64 12.50
N ARG A 139 9.69 -13.85 11.44
CA ARG A 139 9.93 -12.91 10.36
C ARG A 139 9.96 -13.63 9.01
N GLY A 140 9.81 -12.92 7.93
CA GLY A 140 9.83 -13.47 6.59
C GLY A 140 9.51 -12.43 5.55
N GLY A 141 8.83 -12.85 4.50
CA GLY A 141 8.48 -12.03 3.35
C GLY A 141 9.25 -12.46 2.11
N PRO A 142 9.17 -11.67 1.00
CA PRO A 142 9.70 -12.10 -0.28
C PRO A 142 11.19 -12.41 -0.30
N ALA A 143 12.02 -11.65 0.42
CA ALA A 143 13.46 -11.94 0.47
C ALA A 143 13.75 -13.38 0.91
N TYR A 144 12.93 -13.93 1.81
CA TYR A 144 13.10 -15.28 2.37
C TYR A 144 12.58 -16.35 1.41
N TYR A 145 11.35 -16.24 0.89
CA TYR A 145 10.85 -17.26 -0.03
C TYR A 145 11.54 -17.22 -1.41
N ILE A 146 11.98 -16.05 -1.90
CA ILE A 146 12.82 -15.94 -3.09
C ILE A 146 14.16 -16.63 -2.89
N HIS A 147 14.77 -16.46 -1.72
CA HIS A 147 16.04 -17.13 -1.38
C HIS A 147 15.88 -18.64 -1.40
N MET A 148 14.90 -19.18 -0.69
CA MET A 148 14.65 -20.60 -0.61
C MET A 148 14.25 -21.22 -1.95
N TRP A 149 13.48 -20.49 -2.77
CA TRP A 149 13.21 -20.91 -4.15
C TRP A 149 14.48 -21.01 -4.99
N ALA A 150 15.38 -20.03 -4.88
CA ALA A 150 16.64 -20.02 -5.61
C ALA A 150 17.56 -21.18 -5.18
N GLU A 151 17.62 -21.52 -3.88
CA GLU A 151 18.36 -22.69 -3.37
C GLU A 151 17.82 -23.99 -3.93
N ARG A 152 16.49 -24.19 -3.89
CA ARG A 152 15.85 -25.40 -4.45
C ARG A 152 16.15 -25.55 -5.94
N LYS A 153 16.04 -24.44 -6.71
CA LYS A 153 16.31 -24.46 -8.15
C LYS A 153 17.76 -24.82 -8.47
N ARG A 154 18.71 -24.35 -7.65
CA ARG A 154 20.14 -24.60 -7.83
C ARG A 154 20.61 -25.92 -7.19
N LYS A 155 19.76 -26.55 -6.37
CA LYS A 155 20.11 -27.77 -5.58
C LYS A 155 21.39 -27.62 -4.75
N LYS A 156 21.70 -26.40 -4.31
CA LYS A 156 22.89 -26.05 -3.51
C LYS A 156 22.52 -24.93 -2.54
N PRO A 157 23.05 -24.99 -1.29
CA PRO A 157 22.88 -23.89 -0.34
C PRO A 157 23.52 -22.62 -0.90
N LEU A 158 22.80 -21.51 -0.76
CA LEU A 158 23.26 -20.18 -1.19
C LEU A 158 23.49 -19.31 0.04
N ARG A 159 24.60 -18.62 0.07
CA ARG A 159 24.79 -17.58 1.11
C ARG A 159 23.73 -16.47 0.99
N ARG A 160 23.40 -16.05 -0.23
CA ARG A 160 22.36 -15.10 -0.58
C ARG A 160 21.91 -15.30 -2.03
N SER A 161 20.64 -15.14 -2.30
CA SER A 161 20.10 -15.08 -3.65
C SER A 161 20.18 -13.66 -4.20
N VAL A 162 20.68 -13.49 -5.42
CA VAL A 162 20.78 -12.17 -6.08
C VAL A 162 19.40 -11.50 -6.17
N VAL A 163 18.37 -12.24 -6.60
CA VAL A 163 17.00 -11.70 -6.73
C VAL A 163 16.46 -11.27 -5.36
N ALA A 164 16.71 -12.05 -4.30
CA ALA A 164 16.29 -11.69 -2.96
C ALA A 164 17.04 -10.46 -2.40
N VAL A 165 18.32 -10.30 -2.74
CA VAL A 165 19.10 -9.10 -2.39
C VAL A 165 18.53 -7.88 -3.11
N LEU A 166 18.25 -7.99 -4.41
CA LEU A 166 17.66 -6.90 -5.20
C LEU A 166 16.27 -6.54 -4.68
N PHE A 167 15.43 -7.52 -4.34
CA PHE A 167 14.14 -7.27 -3.70
C PHE A 167 14.31 -6.49 -2.39
N ALA A 168 15.18 -6.96 -1.50
CA ALA A 168 15.38 -6.36 -0.19
C ALA A 168 15.91 -4.91 -0.30
N LEU A 169 16.86 -4.64 -1.20
CA LEU A 169 17.36 -3.30 -1.48
C LEU A 169 16.26 -2.38 -2.05
N SER A 170 15.47 -2.89 -3.01
CA SER A 170 14.36 -2.13 -3.59
C SER A 170 13.33 -1.74 -2.54
N GLY A 171 13.04 -2.65 -1.58
CA GLY A 171 12.15 -2.36 -0.45
C GLY A 171 12.69 -1.26 0.46
N LEU A 172 13.96 -1.31 0.81
CA LEU A 172 14.57 -0.26 1.64
C LEU A 172 14.55 1.10 0.93
N ILE A 173 14.77 1.14 -0.39
CA ILE A 173 14.66 2.35 -1.21
C ILE A 173 13.22 2.85 -1.26
N CYS A 174 12.25 1.96 -1.49
CA CYS A 174 10.83 2.28 -1.52
C CYS A 174 10.39 2.99 -0.24
N TRP A 175 10.70 2.41 0.91
CA TRP A 175 10.28 2.96 2.20
C TRP A 175 11.00 4.26 2.58
N CYS A 176 12.21 4.48 2.06
CA CYS A 176 12.84 5.81 2.09
C CYS A 176 12.02 6.85 1.28
N GLY A 177 11.55 6.49 0.09
CA GLY A 177 10.68 7.34 -0.72
C GLY A 177 9.34 7.61 -0.03
N ILE A 178 8.69 6.57 0.51
CA ILE A 178 7.43 6.73 1.27
C ILE A 178 7.62 7.68 2.46
N SER A 179 8.76 7.60 3.17
CA SER A 179 9.08 8.52 4.26
C SER A 179 9.10 9.98 3.80
N GLN A 180 9.60 10.27 2.59
CA GLN A 180 9.56 11.62 2.02
C GLN A 180 8.13 12.08 1.73
N VAL A 181 7.31 11.22 1.11
CA VAL A 181 5.90 11.55 0.81
C VAL A 181 5.11 11.82 2.09
N ILE A 182 5.36 11.06 3.16
CA ILE A 182 4.76 11.25 4.48
C ILE A 182 4.97 12.68 4.98
N SER A 183 6.22 13.10 5.12
CA SER A 183 6.52 14.42 5.70
C SER A 183 6.09 15.56 4.80
N ASN A 184 6.21 15.41 3.47
CA ASN A 184 5.72 16.40 2.50
C ASN A 184 4.22 16.64 2.65
N SER A 185 3.44 15.57 2.70
CA SER A 185 1.98 15.65 2.78
C SER A 185 1.49 16.18 4.12
N VAL A 186 2.11 15.75 5.23
CA VAL A 186 1.75 16.26 6.57
C VAL A 186 2.11 17.73 6.72
N SER A 187 3.29 18.14 6.26
CA SER A 187 3.72 19.54 6.34
C SER A 187 2.83 20.47 5.48
N SER A 188 2.41 20.02 4.30
CA SER A 188 1.46 20.75 3.46
C SER A 188 0.09 20.87 4.13
N ALA A 189 -0.44 19.77 4.67
CA ALA A 189 -1.73 19.77 5.34
C ALA A 189 -1.76 20.67 6.60
N PHE A 190 -0.69 20.69 7.38
CA PHE A 190 -0.56 21.56 8.56
C PHE A 190 -0.38 23.03 8.21
N LYS A 191 0.33 23.33 7.11
CA LYS A 191 0.40 24.67 6.57
C LYS A 191 -0.99 25.20 6.24
N ASN A 192 -1.82 24.40 5.57
CA ASN A 192 -3.17 24.79 5.18
C ASN A 192 -4.13 24.91 6.37
N ALA A 193 -4.04 23.99 7.35
CA ALA A 193 -4.96 23.96 8.49
C ALA A 193 -4.60 24.96 9.61
N PHE A 194 -3.32 25.11 9.89
CA PHE A 194 -2.83 25.84 11.09
C PHE A 194 -1.88 26.97 10.74
N HIS A 195 -1.57 27.21 9.46
CA HIS A 195 -0.59 28.20 8.99
C HIS A 195 0.82 28.01 9.58
N ILE A 196 1.15 26.75 9.96
CA ILE A 196 2.47 26.40 10.48
C ILE A 196 3.46 26.26 9.31
N PRO A 197 4.65 26.85 9.38
CA PRO A 197 5.65 26.68 8.34
C PRO A 197 6.02 25.19 8.14
N PRO A 198 6.14 24.71 6.88
CA PRO A 198 6.43 23.29 6.59
C PRO A 198 7.65 22.75 7.33
N ILE A 199 8.71 23.54 7.47
CA ILE A 199 9.92 23.13 8.18
C ILE A 199 9.66 22.86 9.67
N ALA A 200 8.82 23.66 10.34
CA ALA A 200 8.48 23.47 11.74
C ALA A 200 7.69 22.17 11.96
N THR A 201 6.69 21.91 11.09
CA THR A 201 5.93 20.66 11.11
C THR A 201 6.85 19.47 10.85
N THR A 202 7.74 19.57 9.88
CA THR A 202 8.69 18.51 9.53
C THR A 202 9.63 18.18 10.69
N VAL A 203 10.22 19.20 11.33
CA VAL A 203 11.10 18.99 12.49
C VAL A 203 10.33 18.37 13.65
N ALA A 204 9.12 18.86 13.96
CA ALA A 204 8.29 18.29 14.99
C ALA A 204 7.94 16.80 14.72
N LEU A 205 7.59 16.48 13.47
CA LEU A 205 7.32 15.11 13.04
C LEU A 205 8.54 14.21 13.19
N VAL A 206 9.73 14.67 12.75
CA VAL A 206 10.98 13.91 12.87
C VAL A 206 11.36 13.68 14.32
N VAL A 207 11.26 14.70 15.20
CA VAL A 207 11.55 14.55 16.61
C VAL A 207 10.60 13.57 17.28
N LEU A 208 9.29 13.67 17.03
CA LEU A 208 8.29 12.75 17.56
C LEU A 208 8.56 11.32 17.08
N ALA A 209 8.80 11.15 15.78
CA ALA A 209 9.13 9.86 15.18
C ALA A 209 10.41 9.28 15.80
N ALA A 210 11.48 10.08 15.96
CA ALA A 210 12.75 9.64 16.53
C ALA A 210 12.59 9.13 17.97
N VAL A 211 11.87 9.85 18.82
CA VAL A 211 11.60 9.46 20.22
C VAL A 211 10.95 8.09 20.31
N ILE A 212 10.08 7.75 19.36
CA ILE A 212 9.34 6.48 19.37
C ILE A 212 10.13 5.37 18.68
N VAL A 213 10.63 5.62 17.46
CA VAL A 213 11.20 4.56 16.62
C VAL A 213 12.59 4.12 17.05
N LEU A 214 13.38 5.01 17.67
CA LEU A 214 14.72 4.66 18.15
C LEU A 214 14.69 3.78 19.41
N ARG A 215 13.55 3.67 20.09
CA ARG A 215 13.38 2.68 21.15
C ARG A 215 13.44 1.26 20.56
N LYS A 216 14.08 0.34 21.28
CA LYS A 216 14.23 -1.07 20.82
C LYS A 216 12.88 -1.75 20.57
N ASN A 217 11.92 -1.51 21.44
CA ASN A 217 10.57 -2.06 21.40
C ASN A 217 9.53 -0.96 21.10
N ALA A 218 9.69 -0.22 20.00
CA ALA A 218 8.63 0.66 19.53
C ALA A 218 7.37 -0.19 19.29
N THR A 219 6.40 -0.06 20.19
CA THR A 219 5.25 -0.95 20.25
C THR A 219 4.25 -0.61 19.17
N VAL A 220 4.00 -1.57 18.31
CA VAL A 220 2.90 -1.60 17.35
C VAL A 220 1.54 -1.58 18.07
N LYS A 221 1.49 -1.92 19.36
CA LYS A 221 0.25 -2.04 20.17
C LYS A 221 -0.64 -0.79 20.19
N SER A 222 -0.07 0.41 20.13
CA SER A 222 -0.86 1.64 20.06
C SER A 222 -1.61 1.78 18.74
N LEU A 223 -1.10 1.17 17.67
CA LEU A 223 -1.74 1.18 16.34
C LEU A 223 -3.03 0.35 16.34
N ASP A 224 -3.11 -0.68 17.18
CA ASP A 224 -4.27 -1.58 17.27
C ASP A 224 -5.58 -0.84 17.62
N VAL A 225 -5.48 0.31 18.28
CA VAL A 225 -6.63 1.15 18.64
C VAL A 225 -6.73 2.38 17.76
N ILE A 226 -5.62 3.07 17.51
CA ILE A 226 -5.61 4.35 16.79
C ILE A 226 -6.10 4.16 15.35
N VAL A 227 -5.60 3.15 14.64
CA VAL A 227 -5.93 2.96 13.22
C VAL A 227 -7.40 2.63 12.98
N PRO A 228 -8.02 1.65 13.67
CA PRO A 228 -9.45 1.39 13.51
C PRO A 228 -10.33 2.60 13.86
N VAL A 229 -10.02 3.31 14.96
CA VAL A 229 -10.78 4.50 15.36
C VAL A 229 -10.71 5.58 14.28
N MET A 230 -9.53 5.87 13.75
CA MET A 230 -9.36 6.84 12.66
C MET A 230 -10.11 6.43 11.40
N ALA A 231 -9.99 5.15 11.00
CA ALA A 231 -10.68 4.64 9.83
C ALA A 231 -12.20 4.77 9.96
N VAL A 232 -12.76 4.46 11.13
CA VAL A 232 -14.19 4.62 11.43
C VAL A 232 -14.60 6.10 11.40
N CYS A 233 -13.85 6.99 12.04
CA CYS A 233 -14.13 8.43 12.02
C CYS A 233 -14.10 8.98 10.58
N TYR A 234 -13.11 8.56 9.79
CA TYR A 234 -12.99 8.96 8.38
C TYR A 234 -14.15 8.42 7.54
N PHE A 235 -14.54 7.17 7.74
CA PHE A 235 -15.68 6.56 7.08
C PHE A 235 -17.00 7.28 7.42
N VAL A 236 -17.25 7.57 8.70
CA VAL A 236 -18.44 8.30 9.16
C VAL A 236 -18.50 9.71 8.56
N MET A 237 -17.36 10.41 8.53
CA MET A 237 -17.25 11.71 7.86
C MET A 237 -17.62 11.61 6.38
N THR A 238 -17.12 10.60 5.69
CA THR A 238 -17.44 10.37 4.27
C THR A 238 -18.93 10.06 4.08
N LEU A 239 -19.53 9.22 4.92
CA LEU A 239 -20.98 8.94 4.85
C LEU A 239 -21.81 10.21 5.02
N TYR A 240 -21.38 11.12 5.91
CA TYR A 240 -22.03 12.43 6.05
C TYR A 240 -21.91 13.24 4.76
N VAL A 241 -20.71 13.33 4.14
CA VAL A 241 -20.51 14.02 2.87
C VAL A 241 -21.39 13.43 1.75
N ILE A 242 -21.46 12.10 1.66
CA ILE A 242 -22.31 11.42 0.67
C ILE A 242 -23.78 11.73 0.93
N ALA A 243 -24.24 11.64 2.16
CA ALA A 243 -25.65 11.87 2.51
C ALA A 243 -26.09 13.29 2.20
N THR A 244 -25.24 14.28 2.48
CA THR A 244 -25.52 15.69 2.18
C THR A 244 -25.42 16.03 0.69
N ASN A 245 -24.77 15.19 -0.13
CA ASN A 245 -24.61 15.38 -1.57
C ASN A 245 -25.22 14.20 -2.38
N ILE A 246 -26.22 13.52 -1.84
CA ILE A 246 -26.76 12.28 -2.43
C ILE A 246 -27.28 12.48 -3.87
N THR A 247 -27.76 13.65 -4.21
CA THR A 247 -28.23 14.00 -5.55
C THR A 247 -27.14 14.05 -6.60
N ARG A 248 -25.88 14.31 -6.18
CA ARG A 248 -24.70 14.35 -7.05
C ARG A 248 -24.04 12.98 -7.21
N LEU A 249 -24.29 12.05 -6.29
CA LEU A 249 -23.64 10.73 -6.27
C LEU A 249 -23.81 9.95 -7.58
N PRO A 250 -25.01 9.89 -8.23
CA PRO A 250 -25.15 9.20 -9.51
C PRO A 250 -24.28 9.81 -10.63
N ALA A 251 -24.13 11.13 -10.66
CA ALA A 251 -23.29 11.82 -11.63
C ALA A 251 -21.80 11.51 -11.40
N VAL A 252 -21.36 11.47 -10.14
CA VAL A 252 -19.97 11.10 -9.78
C VAL A 252 -19.68 9.65 -10.16
N LEU A 253 -20.58 8.71 -9.88
CA LEU A 253 -20.44 7.32 -10.32
C LEU A 253 -20.40 7.26 -11.86
N GLY A 254 -21.28 7.99 -12.53
CA GLY A 254 -21.27 8.10 -13.98
C GLY A 254 -19.92 8.60 -14.53
N SER A 255 -19.30 9.60 -13.88
CA SER A 255 -17.97 10.09 -14.26
C SER A 255 -16.89 9.04 -14.07
N ILE A 256 -16.88 8.33 -12.92
CA ILE A 256 -15.92 7.27 -12.63
C ILE A 256 -15.94 6.22 -13.76
N PHE A 257 -17.11 5.74 -14.15
CA PHE A 257 -17.21 4.72 -15.20
C PHE A 257 -16.95 5.27 -16.60
N SER A 258 -17.48 6.46 -16.95
CA SER A 258 -17.31 7.02 -18.29
C SER A 258 -15.87 7.44 -18.59
N GLU A 259 -15.19 8.04 -17.60
CA GLU A 259 -13.79 8.45 -17.74
C GLU A 259 -12.83 7.26 -17.70
N ALA A 260 -13.18 6.18 -16.98
CA ALA A 260 -12.37 4.97 -16.91
C ALA A 260 -12.04 4.35 -18.27
N PHE A 261 -12.90 4.56 -19.26
CA PHE A 261 -12.76 4.03 -20.63
C PHE A 261 -12.52 5.11 -21.68
N GLY A 262 -12.18 6.33 -21.25
CA GLY A 262 -11.88 7.43 -22.15
C GLY A 262 -13.08 8.00 -22.91
N LEU A 263 -14.32 7.72 -22.48
CA LEU A 263 -15.55 8.22 -23.08
C LEU A 263 -15.75 9.72 -22.88
N ARG A 264 -15.10 10.28 -21.85
CA ARG A 264 -14.93 11.72 -21.61
C ARG A 264 -13.47 11.98 -21.29
N GLN A 265 -12.76 12.66 -22.19
CA GLN A 265 -11.38 13.08 -21.94
C GLN A 265 -11.39 14.35 -21.07
N VAL A 266 -11.36 14.16 -19.76
CA VAL A 266 -11.22 15.28 -18.80
C VAL A 266 -9.76 15.42 -18.33
N ALA A 267 -8.99 14.31 -18.34
CA ALA A 267 -7.58 14.31 -17.93
C ALA A 267 -6.64 14.70 -19.08
N ALA A 268 -5.67 15.54 -18.81
CA ALA A 268 -4.69 16.06 -19.77
C ALA A 268 -3.80 15.00 -20.46
N GLY A 269 -3.87 13.73 -20.07
CA GLY A 269 -3.08 12.61 -20.62
C GLY A 269 -3.89 11.53 -21.33
N GLY A 270 -5.21 11.71 -21.50
CA GLY A 270 -6.08 10.71 -22.14
C GLY A 270 -6.21 9.39 -21.35
N PHE A 271 -6.75 8.35 -22.00
CA PHE A 271 -7.02 7.04 -21.37
C PHE A 271 -5.78 6.38 -20.74
N GLY A 272 -4.59 6.54 -21.35
CA GLY A 272 -3.34 6.01 -20.80
C GLY A 272 -3.00 6.57 -19.43
N ALA A 273 -3.19 7.87 -19.23
CA ALA A 273 -2.95 8.51 -17.93
C ALA A 273 -3.95 8.05 -16.88
N VAL A 274 -5.23 7.91 -17.22
CA VAL A 274 -6.29 7.39 -16.35
C VAL A 274 -5.94 5.98 -15.86
N LEU A 275 -5.64 5.08 -16.80
CA LEU A 275 -5.26 3.70 -16.54
C LEU A 275 -4.00 3.61 -15.67
N MET A 276 -2.92 4.29 -16.10
CA MET A 276 -1.63 4.24 -15.41
C MET A 276 -1.73 4.78 -13.98
N ASN A 277 -2.34 5.95 -13.78
CA ASN A 277 -2.44 6.55 -12.45
C ASN A 277 -3.36 5.74 -11.54
N GLY A 278 -4.46 5.20 -12.05
CA GLY A 278 -5.33 4.32 -11.27
C GLY A 278 -4.60 3.06 -10.80
N ILE A 279 -3.88 2.37 -11.69
CA ILE A 279 -3.14 1.15 -11.35
C ILE A 279 -1.96 1.45 -10.43
N LYS A 280 -1.17 2.49 -10.73
CA LYS A 280 0.00 2.88 -9.94
C LYS A 280 -0.39 3.28 -8.51
N ARG A 281 -1.40 4.10 -8.36
CA ARG A 281 -1.86 4.55 -7.04
C ARG A 281 -2.67 3.50 -6.31
N GLY A 282 -3.37 2.62 -7.03
CA GLY A 282 -3.97 1.42 -6.47
C GLY A 282 -2.92 0.51 -5.84
N LEU A 283 -1.86 0.17 -6.57
CA LEU A 283 -0.72 -0.59 -6.03
C LEU A 283 -0.07 0.09 -4.83
N PHE A 284 0.13 1.40 -4.90
CA PHE A 284 0.72 2.17 -3.81
C PHE A 284 -0.11 2.10 -2.53
N SER A 285 -1.44 2.08 -2.64
CA SER A 285 -2.34 1.97 -1.50
C SER A 285 -2.45 0.54 -0.97
N ASN A 286 -2.83 -0.41 -1.83
CA ASN A 286 -3.15 -1.77 -1.37
C ASN A 286 -1.94 -2.73 -1.30
N GLU A 287 -0.79 -2.31 -1.84
CA GLU A 287 0.49 -3.02 -1.81
C GLU A 287 0.47 -4.45 -2.43
N ALA A 288 -0.61 -4.84 -3.11
CA ALA A 288 -0.80 -6.19 -3.62
C ALA A 288 0.18 -6.54 -4.74
N GLY A 289 1.01 -7.55 -4.54
CA GLY A 289 2.06 -7.96 -5.48
C GLY A 289 3.39 -7.23 -5.29
N SER A 290 3.45 -6.17 -4.48
CA SER A 290 4.72 -5.49 -4.16
C SER A 290 5.61 -6.30 -3.23
N GLY A 291 5.03 -7.18 -2.42
CA GLY A 291 5.76 -7.99 -1.45
C GLY A 291 6.03 -7.30 -0.10
N SER A 292 5.45 -6.13 0.17
CA SER A 292 5.60 -5.43 1.45
C SER A 292 4.75 -6.07 2.55
N ALA A 293 3.45 -6.23 2.32
CA ALA A 293 2.52 -6.84 3.26
C ALA A 293 2.89 -8.28 3.69
N PRO A 294 3.48 -9.13 2.85
CA PRO A 294 4.02 -10.42 3.26
C PRO A 294 5.03 -10.36 4.40
N CYS A 295 5.75 -9.25 4.59
CA CYS A 295 6.65 -9.08 5.74
C CYS A 295 5.90 -9.06 7.08
N ALA A 296 4.69 -8.46 7.11
CA ALA A 296 3.82 -8.52 8.28
C ALA A 296 3.13 -9.87 8.40
N ALA A 297 2.64 -10.39 7.28
CA ALA A 297 1.99 -11.70 7.24
C ALA A 297 2.89 -12.81 7.83
N ALA A 298 4.18 -12.80 7.53
CA ALA A 298 5.13 -13.75 8.06
C ALA A 298 5.33 -13.66 9.58
N ALA A 299 5.16 -12.47 10.16
CA ALA A 299 5.32 -12.25 11.60
C ALA A 299 4.09 -12.64 12.42
N ALA A 300 2.98 -12.94 11.76
CA ALA A 300 1.76 -13.38 12.41
C ALA A 300 1.90 -14.81 12.93
N ASP A 301 1.31 -15.05 14.10
CA ASP A 301 1.11 -16.40 14.58
C ASP A 301 -0.23 -16.91 14.05
N CYS A 302 -0.15 -17.85 13.15
CA CYS A 302 -1.30 -18.44 12.51
C CYS A 302 -1.05 -19.92 12.27
N ASP A 303 -2.02 -20.75 12.65
CA ASP A 303 -1.91 -22.21 12.53
C ASP A 303 -1.98 -22.68 11.06
N ASP A 304 -2.65 -21.91 10.21
CA ASP A 304 -2.78 -22.22 8.79
C ASP A 304 -2.34 -21.04 7.90
N PRO A 305 -1.31 -21.22 7.06
CA PRO A 305 -0.85 -20.19 6.13
C PRO A 305 -1.94 -19.59 5.23
N VAL A 306 -2.97 -20.39 4.89
CA VAL A 306 -4.09 -19.98 4.04
C VAL A 306 -4.95 -18.92 4.73
N LYS A 307 -5.24 -19.08 6.02
CA LYS A 307 -6.01 -18.09 6.79
C LYS A 307 -5.32 -16.72 6.73
N MET A 308 -4.00 -16.68 6.88
CA MET A 308 -3.27 -15.41 6.77
C MET A 308 -3.32 -14.83 5.35
N GLY A 309 -3.27 -15.65 4.33
CA GLY A 309 -3.51 -15.24 2.94
C GLY A 309 -4.89 -14.61 2.76
N LEU A 310 -5.95 -15.23 3.33
CA LEU A 310 -7.32 -14.73 3.29
C LEU A 310 -7.46 -13.39 4.02
N VAL A 311 -6.85 -13.23 5.20
CA VAL A 311 -6.80 -11.97 5.95
C VAL A 311 -6.17 -10.85 5.12
N GLN A 312 -5.06 -11.13 4.44
CA GLN A 312 -4.38 -10.13 3.62
C GLN A 312 -5.17 -9.79 2.35
N ALA A 313 -5.86 -10.76 1.74
CA ALA A 313 -6.76 -10.50 0.62
C ALA A 313 -7.94 -9.59 1.01
N LEU A 314 -8.54 -9.83 2.19
CA LEU A 314 -9.58 -8.95 2.73
C LEU A 314 -9.05 -7.54 2.99
N GLY A 315 -7.82 -7.43 3.53
CA GLY A 315 -7.17 -6.15 3.76
C GLY A 315 -7.06 -5.30 2.49
N VAL A 316 -6.72 -5.89 1.34
CA VAL A 316 -6.67 -5.22 0.03
C VAL A 316 -8.04 -4.67 -0.38
N LEU A 317 -9.11 -5.46 -0.18
CA LEU A 317 -10.47 -5.03 -0.51
C LEU A 317 -10.94 -3.87 0.38
N ILE A 318 -10.75 -3.99 1.69
CA ILE A 318 -11.13 -2.93 2.65
C ILE A 318 -10.37 -1.65 2.33
N ASP A 319 -9.06 -1.74 2.15
CA ASP A 319 -8.20 -0.60 1.84
C ASP A 319 -8.70 0.19 0.64
N THR A 320 -8.82 -0.46 -0.50
CA THR A 320 -9.02 0.26 -1.74
C THR A 320 -10.50 0.45 -2.08
N ILE A 321 -11.35 -0.58 -1.90
CA ILE A 321 -12.77 -0.46 -2.27
C ILE A 321 -13.53 0.38 -1.24
N VAL A 322 -13.14 0.33 0.05
CA VAL A 322 -13.83 1.12 1.07
C VAL A 322 -13.10 2.44 1.32
N ILE A 323 -11.86 2.41 1.83
CA ILE A 323 -11.21 3.62 2.35
C ILE A 323 -10.74 4.55 1.22
N CYS A 324 -10.14 4.02 0.13
CA CYS A 324 -9.78 4.89 -1.00
C CYS A 324 -11.02 5.51 -1.67
N SER A 325 -12.13 4.77 -1.73
CA SER A 325 -13.39 5.32 -2.24
C SER A 325 -13.92 6.47 -1.37
N CYS A 326 -13.71 6.41 -0.04
CA CYS A 326 -14.05 7.52 0.84
C CYS A 326 -13.36 8.81 0.39
N THR A 327 -12.05 8.76 0.18
CA THR A 327 -11.27 9.92 -0.28
C THR A 327 -11.71 10.39 -1.66
N ALA A 328 -11.93 9.45 -2.59
CA ALA A 328 -12.39 9.78 -3.93
C ALA A 328 -13.75 10.48 -3.91
N PHE A 329 -14.73 9.97 -3.17
CA PHE A 329 -16.06 10.60 -3.09
C PHE A 329 -16.03 11.97 -2.44
N VAL A 330 -15.23 12.17 -1.39
CA VAL A 330 -15.07 13.49 -0.77
C VAL A 330 -14.58 14.52 -1.79
N MET A 331 -13.62 14.16 -2.64
CA MET A 331 -13.11 15.07 -3.68
C MET A 331 -14.10 15.24 -4.85
N LEU A 332 -14.64 14.15 -5.37
CA LEU A 332 -15.47 14.17 -6.58
C LEU A 332 -16.89 14.73 -6.35
N LEU A 333 -17.39 14.75 -5.12
CA LEU A 333 -18.66 15.38 -4.75
C LEU A 333 -18.52 16.91 -4.60
N ALA A 334 -17.30 17.44 -4.45
CA ALA A 334 -17.06 18.86 -4.48
C ALA A 334 -17.19 19.41 -5.92
N PRO A 335 -17.68 20.67 -6.10
CA PRO A 335 -17.74 21.28 -7.42
C PRO A 335 -16.35 21.46 -8.02
N GLU A 336 -16.25 21.31 -9.33
CA GLU A 336 -14.99 21.53 -10.08
C GLU A 336 -14.44 22.95 -9.88
N SER A 337 -15.32 23.94 -9.71
CA SER A 337 -14.93 25.32 -9.41
C SER A 337 -14.11 25.49 -8.14
N VAL A 338 -14.20 24.54 -7.20
CA VAL A 338 -13.46 24.53 -5.93
C VAL A 338 -12.14 23.75 -6.07
N THR A 339 -12.10 22.74 -6.93
CA THR A 339 -11.01 21.77 -7.00
C THR A 339 -10.11 21.92 -8.24
N ALA A 340 -10.56 22.68 -9.26
CA ALA A 340 -9.84 22.82 -10.53
C ALA A 340 -8.44 23.41 -10.32
N GLY A 341 -7.44 22.76 -10.95
CA GLY A 341 -6.03 23.19 -10.90
C GLY A 341 -5.30 22.92 -9.59
N LEU A 342 -5.99 22.37 -8.56
CA LEU A 342 -5.36 22.00 -7.31
C LEU A 342 -4.78 20.58 -7.37
N THR A 343 -3.69 20.36 -6.64
CA THR A 343 -3.02 19.06 -6.53
C THR A 343 -2.61 18.80 -5.08
N GLY A 344 -2.28 17.54 -4.78
CA GLY A 344 -1.81 17.18 -3.44
C GLY A 344 -2.84 17.50 -2.35
N MET A 345 -2.36 17.91 -1.19
CA MET A 345 -3.23 18.18 -0.04
C MET A 345 -4.12 19.41 -0.24
N ASP A 346 -3.73 20.35 -1.11
CA ASP A 346 -4.56 21.52 -1.43
C ASP A 346 -5.89 21.10 -2.06
N LEU A 347 -5.87 20.09 -2.95
CA LEU A 347 -7.07 19.52 -3.58
C LEU A 347 -8.01 18.89 -2.54
N LEU A 348 -7.51 17.99 -1.69
CA LEU A 348 -8.33 17.30 -0.71
C LEU A 348 -8.89 18.27 0.33
N GLN A 349 -8.04 19.17 0.84
CA GLN A 349 -8.45 20.13 1.87
C GLN A 349 -9.43 21.19 1.33
N ALA A 350 -9.30 21.61 0.07
CA ALA A 350 -10.31 22.48 -0.56
C ALA A 350 -11.67 21.77 -0.71
N ALA A 351 -11.68 20.50 -1.11
CA ALA A 351 -12.91 19.72 -1.19
C ALA A 351 -13.58 19.55 0.18
N VAL A 352 -12.80 19.24 1.22
CA VAL A 352 -13.32 19.08 2.57
C VAL A 352 -13.76 20.42 3.18
N GLN A 353 -13.05 21.50 2.87
CA GLN A 353 -13.45 22.87 3.22
C GLN A 353 -14.84 23.21 2.67
N TYR A 354 -15.11 22.82 1.44
CA TYR A 354 -16.42 23.01 0.82
C TYR A 354 -17.53 22.25 1.58
N HIS A 355 -17.27 20.99 1.98
CA HIS A 355 -18.28 20.15 2.64
C HIS A 355 -18.48 20.43 4.12
N LEU A 356 -17.40 20.73 4.85
CA LEU A 356 -17.34 20.75 6.32
C LEU A 356 -16.75 22.04 6.91
N GLY A 357 -16.38 23.01 6.04
CA GLY A 357 -15.72 24.23 6.47
C GLY A 357 -14.35 23.98 7.13
N SER A 358 -13.93 24.91 7.99
CA SER A 358 -12.62 24.86 8.64
C SER A 358 -12.43 23.63 9.53
N PHE A 359 -13.52 23.09 10.11
CA PHE A 359 -13.45 21.83 10.87
C PHE A 359 -12.92 20.68 10.01
N GLY A 360 -13.39 20.57 8.76
CA GLY A 360 -12.95 19.53 7.85
C GLY A 360 -11.47 19.62 7.51
N VAL A 361 -10.95 20.82 7.30
CA VAL A 361 -9.52 21.04 7.01
C VAL A 361 -8.64 20.59 8.17
N ILE A 362 -9.03 20.95 9.40
CA ILE A 362 -8.33 20.52 10.63
C ILE A 362 -8.44 19.00 10.80
N PHE A 363 -9.64 18.45 10.61
CA PHE A 363 -9.87 17.00 10.72
C PHE A 363 -8.97 16.21 9.76
N ILE A 364 -8.87 16.63 8.49
CA ILE A 364 -7.98 15.98 7.51
C ILE A 364 -6.51 16.12 7.91
N ALA A 365 -6.07 17.28 8.38
CA ALA A 365 -4.68 17.47 8.79
C ALA A 365 -4.30 16.55 9.95
N VAL A 366 -5.15 16.45 10.97
CA VAL A 366 -4.93 15.56 12.12
C VAL A 366 -5.00 14.08 11.71
N THR A 367 -6.02 13.71 10.95
CA THR A 367 -6.17 12.34 10.45
C THR A 367 -4.98 11.90 9.59
N LEU A 368 -4.52 12.78 8.70
CA LEU A 368 -3.34 12.51 7.88
C LEU A 368 -2.07 12.37 8.72
N ALA A 369 -1.88 13.19 9.74
CA ALA A 369 -0.73 13.07 10.63
C ALA A 369 -0.71 11.71 11.35
N LEU A 370 -1.86 11.27 11.87
CA LEU A 370 -2.00 9.97 12.54
C LEU A 370 -1.81 8.80 11.56
N PHE A 371 -2.42 8.85 10.39
CA PHE A 371 -2.22 7.83 9.34
C PHE A 371 -0.77 7.78 8.85
N SER A 372 -0.15 8.94 8.66
CA SER A 372 1.24 9.04 8.24
C SER A 372 2.20 8.47 9.28
N PHE A 373 1.92 8.74 10.55
CA PHE A 373 2.70 8.19 11.66
C PHE A 373 2.57 6.66 11.75
N SER A 374 1.34 6.12 11.61
CA SER A 374 1.11 4.69 11.58
C SER A 374 1.80 4.03 10.37
N THR A 375 1.72 4.64 9.19
CA THR A 375 2.42 4.17 7.98
C THR A 375 3.92 4.16 8.22
N PHE A 376 4.51 5.20 8.82
CA PHE A 376 5.94 5.25 9.09
C PHE A 376 6.42 4.12 10.01
N ILE A 377 5.69 3.84 11.09
CA ILE A 377 5.99 2.68 11.97
C ILE A 377 5.87 1.37 11.19
N GLY A 378 4.84 1.22 10.37
CA GLY A 378 4.59 0.00 9.60
C GLY A 378 5.65 -0.28 8.54
N ILE A 379 6.09 0.73 7.77
CA ILE A 379 7.18 0.53 6.80
C ILE A 379 8.51 0.18 7.47
N LEU A 380 8.78 0.71 8.66
CA LEU A 380 9.95 0.30 9.45
C LEU A 380 9.82 -1.13 9.98
N PHE A 381 8.60 -1.57 10.29
CA PHE A 381 8.32 -2.96 10.62
C PHE A 381 8.63 -3.88 9.42
N TYR A 382 8.23 -3.53 8.21
CA TYR A 382 8.56 -4.29 7.01
C TYR A 382 10.07 -4.29 6.72
N ALA A 383 10.71 -3.13 6.91
CA ALA A 383 12.13 -2.96 6.65
C ALA A 383 13.01 -3.88 7.51
N ARG A 384 12.59 -4.20 8.75
CA ARG A 384 13.41 -5.02 9.65
C ARG A 384 13.76 -6.39 9.07
N SER A 385 12.84 -7.03 8.36
CA SER A 385 13.08 -8.33 7.70
C SER A 385 14.12 -8.21 6.58
N ASN A 386 14.01 -7.17 5.76
CA ASN A 386 14.94 -6.92 4.66
C ASN A 386 16.33 -6.49 5.16
N VAL A 387 16.42 -5.66 6.20
CA VAL A 387 17.68 -5.28 6.86
C VAL A 387 18.37 -6.51 7.44
N ALA A 388 17.61 -7.38 8.13
CA ALA A 388 18.15 -8.61 8.69
C ALA A 388 18.66 -9.57 7.60
N TYR A 389 17.93 -9.71 6.48
CA TYR A 389 18.36 -10.50 5.35
C TYR A 389 19.67 -9.99 4.71
N LEU A 390 19.81 -8.67 4.56
CA LEU A 390 20.97 -8.04 3.90
C LEU A 390 22.19 -7.96 4.80
N PHE A 391 22.03 -7.59 6.06
CA PHE A 391 23.13 -7.21 6.94
C PHE A 391 23.28 -8.12 8.17
N GLY A 392 22.34 -9.05 8.37
CA GLY A 392 22.31 -9.98 9.51
C GLY A 392 21.68 -9.38 10.77
N ASP A 393 21.67 -10.19 11.82
CA ASP A 393 20.94 -9.94 13.06
C ASP A 393 21.76 -9.11 14.04
N ARG A 394 21.86 -7.78 13.77
CA ARG A 394 22.54 -6.80 14.64
C ARG A 394 21.71 -5.55 14.78
N TRP A 395 21.53 -5.07 16.00
CA TRP A 395 20.83 -3.83 16.30
C TRP A 395 21.39 -2.61 15.58
N LEU A 396 22.70 -2.59 15.33
CA LEU A 396 23.36 -1.49 14.62
C LEU A 396 22.72 -1.24 13.25
N TRP A 397 22.53 -2.29 12.45
CA TRP A 397 21.94 -2.14 11.10
C TRP A 397 20.50 -1.70 11.13
N GLN A 398 19.72 -2.22 12.09
CA GLN A 398 18.34 -1.78 12.32
C GLN A 398 18.29 -0.29 12.70
N THR A 399 19.16 0.14 13.59
CA THR A 399 19.23 1.54 14.02
C THR A 399 19.69 2.46 12.89
N LEU A 400 20.72 2.07 12.12
CA LEU A 400 21.20 2.86 10.97
C LEU A 400 20.08 3.07 9.93
N TYR A 401 19.30 2.03 9.64
CA TYR A 401 18.18 2.19 8.72
C TYR A 401 17.08 3.10 9.28
N LYS A 402 16.76 3.00 10.57
CA LYS A 402 15.82 3.94 11.23
C LYS A 402 16.29 5.39 11.14
N VAL A 403 17.59 5.63 11.36
CA VAL A 403 18.18 6.98 11.22
C VAL A 403 18.12 7.46 9.78
N LEU A 404 18.37 6.59 8.80
CA LEU A 404 18.23 6.92 7.38
C LEU A 404 16.78 7.30 7.05
N ALA A 405 15.80 6.53 7.52
CA ALA A 405 14.38 6.81 7.29
C ALA A 405 13.94 8.15 7.95
N LEU A 406 14.45 8.46 9.14
CA LEU A 406 14.24 9.77 9.79
C LEU A 406 14.87 10.92 8.98
N GLY A 407 16.05 10.70 8.42
CA GLY A 407 16.68 11.65 7.48
C GLY A 407 15.82 11.87 6.23
N MET A 408 15.20 10.80 5.71
CA MET A 408 14.30 10.92 4.55
C MET A 408 12.98 11.64 4.90
N LEU A 409 12.46 11.49 6.13
CA LEU A 409 11.36 12.35 6.61
C LEU A 409 11.77 13.83 6.59
N LEU A 410 12.98 14.15 7.06
CA LEU A 410 13.46 15.54 7.07
C LEU A 410 13.58 16.11 5.66
N VAL A 411 14.18 15.35 4.75
CA VAL A 411 14.35 15.75 3.34
C VAL A 411 13.00 15.96 2.66
N GLY A 412 12.05 15.05 2.81
CA GLY A 412 10.76 15.09 2.14
C GLY A 412 9.92 16.30 2.51
N GLY A 413 9.97 16.76 3.75
CA GLY A 413 9.18 17.90 4.22
C GLY A 413 9.58 19.25 3.64
N VAL A 414 10.75 19.34 3.01
CA VAL A 414 11.26 20.56 2.37
C VAL A 414 11.35 20.45 0.84
N GLN A 415 11.05 19.29 0.27
CA GLN A 415 11.10 19.04 -1.17
C GLN A 415 9.80 19.42 -1.88
N ALA A 416 9.88 19.60 -3.21
CA ALA A 416 8.70 19.79 -4.04
C ALA A 416 7.88 18.49 -4.14
N TYR A 417 6.55 18.63 -4.16
CA TYR A 417 5.60 17.50 -4.20
C TYR A 417 5.88 16.47 -5.29
N THR A 418 6.26 16.91 -6.49
CA THR A 418 6.54 16.03 -7.63
C THR A 418 7.78 15.15 -7.43
N VAL A 419 8.80 15.65 -6.74
CA VAL A 419 10.09 14.95 -6.56
C VAL A 419 10.00 13.82 -5.54
N VAL A 420 9.17 13.96 -4.51
CA VAL A 420 9.09 12.99 -3.40
C VAL A 420 8.48 11.65 -3.82
N TRP A 421 7.69 11.63 -4.91
CA TRP A 421 7.04 10.41 -5.37
C TRP A 421 7.96 9.45 -6.13
N ASP A 422 8.92 9.99 -6.88
CA ASP A 422 9.71 9.19 -7.84
C ASP A 422 10.49 8.06 -7.16
N LEU A 423 11.09 8.32 -6.01
CA LEU A 423 11.86 7.32 -5.27
C LEU A 423 10.97 6.18 -4.75
N GLY A 424 9.79 6.50 -4.24
CA GLY A 424 8.80 5.52 -3.80
C GLY A 424 8.27 4.66 -4.95
N ASP A 425 7.91 5.31 -6.06
CA ASP A 425 7.39 4.67 -7.27
C ASP A 425 8.43 3.74 -7.92
N VAL A 426 9.70 4.14 -7.96
CA VAL A 426 10.81 3.29 -8.44
C VAL A 426 10.99 2.09 -7.51
N GLY A 427 11.02 2.33 -6.22
CA GLY A 427 11.20 1.28 -5.23
C GLY A 427 10.10 0.22 -5.30
N ILE A 428 8.83 0.63 -5.30
CA ILE A 428 7.69 -0.30 -5.34
C ILE A 428 7.62 -1.05 -6.69
N GLY A 429 7.97 -0.40 -7.79
CA GLY A 429 8.04 -1.05 -9.10
C GLY A 429 9.10 -2.15 -9.16
N LEU A 430 10.31 -1.88 -8.68
CA LEU A 430 11.38 -2.86 -8.60
C LEU A 430 11.04 -4.01 -7.64
N MET A 431 10.50 -3.70 -6.45
CA MET A 431 10.00 -4.74 -5.52
C MET A 431 9.04 -5.68 -6.21
N THR A 432 8.06 -5.13 -6.92
CA THR A 432 7.04 -5.90 -7.63
C THR A 432 7.65 -6.84 -8.65
N ILE A 433 8.59 -6.37 -9.47
CA ILE A 433 9.27 -7.21 -10.47
C ILE A 433 9.98 -8.38 -9.79
N PHE A 434 10.82 -8.10 -8.79
CA PHE A 434 11.60 -9.15 -8.12
C PHE A 434 10.70 -10.11 -7.34
N ASN A 435 9.60 -9.65 -6.79
CA ASN A 435 8.61 -10.49 -6.13
C ASN A 435 7.93 -11.44 -7.14
N LEU A 436 7.42 -10.90 -8.25
CA LEU A 436 6.71 -11.68 -9.26
C LEU A 436 7.59 -12.77 -9.90
N ILE A 437 8.90 -12.54 -10.08
CA ILE A 437 9.85 -13.55 -10.60
C ILE A 437 9.77 -14.86 -9.80
N ALA A 438 9.60 -14.79 -8.49
CA ALA A 438 9.48 -15.98 -7.64
C ALA A 438 8.02 -16.38 -7.38
N LEU A 439 7.11 -15.41 -7.37
CA LEU A 439 5.70 -15.65 -7.05
C LEU A 439 5.02 -16.58 -8.07
N TYR A 440 5.29 -16.38 -9.37
CA TYR A 440 4.76 -17.24 -10.42
C TYR A 440 5.14 -18.73 -10.22
N PRO A 441 6.42 -19.10 -10.13
CA PRO A 441 6.79 -20.51 -9.95
C PRO A 441 6.39 -21.10 -8.59
N LEU A 442 6.35 -20.29 -7.52
CA LEU A 442 5.95 -20.73 -6.18
C LEU A 442 4.44 -20.77 -5.98
N SER A 443 3.66 -20.15 -6.85
CA SER A 443 2.19 -20.06 -6.70
C SER A 443 1.50 -21.42 -6.58
N GLY A 444 2.08 -22.47 -7.19
CA GLY A 444 1.57 -23.84 -7.07
C GLY A 444 1.44 -24.29 -5.62
N GLU A 445 2.41 -23.94 -4.76
CA GLU A 445 2.41 -24.30 -3.35
C GLU A 445 1.32 -23.60 -2.53
N ALA A 446 1.03 -22.33 -2.86
CA ALA A 446 -0.06 -21.59 -2.22
C ALA A 446 -1.43 -22.13 -2.65
N ILE A 447 -1.56 -22.53 -3.93
CA ILE A 447 -2.80 -23.10 -4.47
C ILE A 447 -3.04 -24.51 -3.93
N GLU A 448 -2.00 -25.30 -3.75
CA GLU A 448 -2.11 -26.62 -3.11
C GLU A 448 -2.57 -26.47 -1.66
N ALA A 449 -1.97 -25.56 -0.89
CA ALA A 449 -2.39 -25.26 0.46
C ALA A 449 -3.87 -24.77 0.51
N LEU A 450 -4.29 -23.94 -0.46
CA LEU A 450 -5.68 -23.50 -0.57
C LEU A 450 -6.64 -24.67 -0.79
N ARG A 451 -6.29 -25.61 -1.69
CA ARG A 451 -7.11 -26.80 -1.96
C ARG A 451 -7.24 -27.71 -0.73
N ASP A 452 -6.15 -27.85 0.02
CA ASP A 452 -6.14 -28.66 1.23
C ASP A 452 -6.97 -27.99 2.35
N TYR A 453 -6.91 -26.67 2.45
CA TYR A 453 -7.76 -25.89 3.34
C TYR A 453 -9.25 -26.08 3.00
N GLU A 454 -9.62 -25.93 1.74
CA GLU A 454 -11.00 -26.11 1.26
C GLU A 454 -11.52 -27.53 1.54
N ARG A 455 -10.70 -28.55 1.33
CA ARG A 455 -11.08 -29.94 1.64
C ARG A 455 -11.36 -30.13 3.13
N ARG A 456 -10.52 -29.60 4.01
CA ARG A 456 -10.71 -29.71 5.47
C ARG A 456 -11.97 -28.96 5.93
N THR A 457 -12.17 -27.74 5.45
CA THR A 457 -13.33 -26.91 5.84
C THR A 457 -14.65 -27.47 5.33
N HIS A 458 -14.68 -28.10 4.15
CA HIS A 458 -15.89 -28.77 3.62
C HIS A 458 -16.17 -30.14 4.25
N LEU A 459 -15.21 -30.75 4.94
CA LEU A 459 -15.43 -32.00 5.70
C LEU A 459 -15.95 -31.73 7.12
N GLU A 460 -15.85 -30.49 7.61
CA GLU A 460 -16.33 -30.06 8.93
C GLU A 460 -17.76 -29.49 8.88
N HIS A 461 -18.32 -29.33 7.68
CA HIS A 461 -19.71 -28.90 7.42
C HIS A 461 -20.48 -29.98 6.65
#